data_4c8c0416a8c53dfdadafe0fe83e55e13
#
_entry.id   4c8c0416a8c53dfdadafe0fe83e55e13
#
_cell.length_a   1.000
_cell.length_b   1.000
_cell.length_c   1.000
_cell.angle_alpha   90.00
_cell.angle_beta   90.00
_cell.angle_gamma   90.00
#
_symmetry.space_group_name_H-M   'P 1'
#
loop_
_entity.id
_entity.type
_entity.pdbx_description
1 polymer ?
#
loop_
_entity_poly.entity_id
_entity_poly.type
_entity_poly.pdbx_seq_one_letter_code
_entity_poly.pdbx_strand_id
1 'polypeptide(L)'
;LFNLKVKRMNYSMGLFVYYFGSKKQYQNVAHHTIYFGKSYKDHLTQIFDKKVLTDDISYYLHRPSATDPSMSPQGQDAFYVLVPVPNNLSGINWTKEGEKFKNLVLEKMDTTILPGIKDNVVSDFYLTPDYFEKELSTLHGSGFSIQPKFTQSAYFRFHNKSEIFDNLYF
;
A
#
# COMPACT_ATOMS: atom_id res chain seq x y z
N LEU A 1 16.37 -4.97 -26.54
CA LEU A 1 17.13 -4.45 -25.38
C LEU A 1 16.19 -4.00 -24.27
N PHE A 2 15.15 -3.19 -24.53
CA PHE A 2 14.18 -2.71 -23.51
C PHE A 2 13.52 -3.85 -22.74
N ASN A 3 12.92 -4.82 -23.40
CA ASN A 3 12.25 -5.97 -22.74
C ASN A 3 13.20 -6.82 -21.88
N LEU A 4 14.48 -6.91 -22.25
CA LEU A 4 15.50 -7.59 -21.44
C LEU A 4 15.86 -6.79 -20.18
N LYS A 5 15.93 -5.47 -20.30
CA LYS A 5 16.16 -4.57 -19.16
C LYS A 5 15.00 -4.67 -18.15
N VAL A 6 13.75 -4.56 -18.63
CA VAL A 6 12.52 -4.71 -17.80
C VAL A 6 12.53 -6.04 -17.03
N LYS A 7 12.80 -7.17 -17.72
CA LYS A 7 12.82 -8.51 -17.08
C LYS A 7 13.90 -8.69 -16.01
N ARG A 8 14.97 -7.90 -16.04
CA ARG A 8 16.10 -7.98 -15.09
C ARG A 8 16.00 -6.98 -13.94
N MET A 9 15.03 -6.08 -13.96
CA MET A 9 14.85 -5.10 -12.89
C MET A 9 14.22 -5.71 -11.66
N ASN A 10 14.54 -5.12 -10.52
CA ASN A 10 13.88 -5.42 -9.26
C ASN A 10 12.70 -4.46 -9.09
N TYR A 11 11.55 -5.00 -8.77
CA TYR A 11 10.32 -4.24 -8.56
C TYR A 11 10.11 -3.92 -7.09
N SER A 12 9.41 -2.81 -6.83
CA SER A 12 9.05 -2.41 -5.47
C SER A 12 8.10 -3.43 -4.83
N MET A 13 7.88 -3.26 -3.55
CA MET A 13 6.84 -3.99 -2.83
C MET A 13 5.48 -3.75 -3.48
N GLY A 14 4.55 -4.65 -3.24
CA GLY A 14 3.13 -4.46 -3.45
C GLY A 14 2.53 -3.60 -2.34
N LEU A 15 1.28 -3.23 -2.51
CA LEU A 15 0.50 -2.48 -1.54
C LEU A 15 -0.80 -3.22 -1.23
N PHE A 16 -1.12 -3.29 0.05
CA PHE A 16 -2.47 -3.56 0.51
C PHE A 16 -3.07 -2.21 0.94
N VAL A 17 -4.13 -1.79 0.27
CA VAL A 17 -4.77 -0.50 0.56
C VAL A 17 -6.19 -0.78 1.05
N TYR A 18 -6.49 -0.39 2.28
CA TYR A 18 -7.79 -0.59 2.90
C TYR A 18 -8.48 0.75 3.10
N TYR A 19 -9.61 0.93 2.44
CA TYR A 19 -10.48 2.11 2.51
C TYR A 19 -11.64 1.83 3.44
N PHE A 20 -11.97 2.79 4.32
CA PHE A 20 -13.11 2.63 5.22
C PHE A 20 -13.68 3.96 5.70
N GLY A 21 -14.98 3.95 5.97
CA GLY A 21 -15.69 5.01 6.67
C GLY A 21 -15.90 4.65 8.14
N SER A 22 -15.81 5.62 9.04
CA SER A 22 -16.06 5.45 10.46
C SER A 22 -17.23 6.32 10.91
N LYS A 23 -18.20 5.74 11.65
CA LYS A 23 -19.26 6.52 12.33
C LYS A 23 -18.76 7.36 13.51
N LYS A 24 -17.52 7.14 13.98
CA LYS A 24 -16.84 7.90 15.03
C LYS A 24 -15.78 8.78 14.42
N GLN A 25 -15.65 10.02 14.91
CA GLN A 25 -14.54 10.90 14.57
C GLN A 25 -13.33 10.69 15.48
N TYR A 26 -12.13 10.74 14.88
CA TYR A 26 -10.85 10.60 15.58
C TYR A 26 -10.05 11.91 15.50
N GLN A 27 -10.50 12.93 16.24
CA GLN A 27 -9.96 14.29 16.16
C GLN A 27 -8.47 14.40 16.45
N ASN A 28 -7.91 13.48 17.22
CA ASN A 28 -6.47 13.44 17.56
C ASN A 28 -5.60 12.75 16.47
N VAL A 29 -6.20 12.29 15.38
CA VAL A 29 -5.48 11.67 14.27
C VAL A 29 -5.24 12.70 13.18
N ALA A 30 -3.99 12.92 12.82
CA ALA A 30 -3.60 13.87 11.78
C ALA A 30 -4.07 13.41 10.38
N HIS A 31 -4.09 14.34 9.43
CA HIS A 31 -4.40 14.05 8.01
C HIS A 31 -3.48 12.93 7.46
N HIS A 32 -2.20 13.00 7.79
CA HIS A 32 -1.21 11.99 7.45
C HIS A 32 -0.57 11.45 8.72
N THR A 33 -0.60 10.14 8.91
CA THR A 33 0.00 9.47 10.06
C THR A 33 0.78 8.24 9.60
N ILE A 34 2.01 8.10 10.08
CA ILE A 34 2.82 6.91 9.83
C ILE A 34 2.98 6.17 11.15
N TYR A 35 2.62 4.89 11.15
CA TYR A 35 2.86 3.98 12.25
C TYR A 35 4.01 3.04 11.90
N PHE A 36 4.97 2.92 12.80
CA PHE A 36 6.05 1.95 12.69
C PHE A 36 5.77 0.77 13.62
N GLY A 37 5.83 -0.44 13.07
CA GLY A 37 5.83 -1.67 13.84
C GLY A 37 7.05 -1.76 14.77
N LYS A 38 7.07 -2.77 15.63
CA LYS A 38 8.14 -2.96 16.64
C LYS A 38 9.51 -3.17 15.99
N SER A 39 9.56 -3.86 14.86
CA SER A 39 10.79 -4.13 14.11
C SER A 39 10.62 -3.79 12.63
N TYR A 40 10.79 -2.50 12.31
CA TYR A 40 10.69 -2.01 10.93
C TYR A 40 11.66 -2.71 9.96
N LYS A 41 12.90 -3.01 10.41
CA LYS A 41 13.90 -3.73 9.58
C LYS A 41 13.45 -5.14 9.24
N ASP A 42 12.88 -5.86 10.22
CA ASP A 42 12.38 -7.21 9.98
C ASP A 42 11.17 -7.18 9.03
N HIS A 43 10.30 -6.17 9.15
CA HIS A 43 9.20 -5.97 8.21
C HIS A 43 9.72 -5.82 6.76
N LEU A 44 10.74 -5.00 6.54
CA LEU A 44 11.36 -4.88 5.21
C LEU A 44 11.95 -6.21 4.72
N THR A 45 12.64 -6.95 5.58
CA THR A 45 13.18 -8.27 5.26
C THR A 45 12.08 -9.28 4.90
N GLN A 46 10.93 -9.26 5.62
CA GLN A 46 9.78 -10.10 5.29
C GLN A 46 9.23 -9.78 3.90
N ILE A 47 9.11 -8.49 3.56
CA ILE A 47 8.55 -8.04 2.29
C ILE A 47 9.49 -8.36 1.11
N PHE A 48 10.76 -7.97 1.19
CA PHE A 48 11.66 -7.97 0.05
C PHE A 48 12.44 -9.27 -0.14
N ASP A 49 12.84 -9.90 0.96
CA ASP A 49 13.72 -11.08 0.91
C ASP A 49 12.93 -12.38 1.09
N LYS A 50 12.13 -12.48 2.16
CA LYS A 50 11.35 -13.69 2.46
C LYS A 50 10.05 -13.76 1.67
N LYS A 51 9.51 -12.63 1.23
CA LYS A 51 8.26 -12.50 0.46
C LYS A 51 7.06 -13.13 1.17
N VAL A 52 6.93 -12.85 2.47
CA VAL A 52 5.84 -13.36 3.32
C VAL A 52 5.13 -12.21 4.04
N LEU A 53 3.87 -12.42 4.41
CA LEU A 53 3.13 -11.52 5.28
C LEU A 53 3.64 -11.64 6.72
N THR A 54 3.51 -10.56 7.48
CA THR A 54 3.90 -10.50 8.90
C THR A 54 2.82 -9.80 9.70
N ASP A 55 2.75 -10.11 11.00
CA ASP A 55 1.81 -9.48 11.94
C ASP A 55 2.36 -8.15 12.49
N ASP A 56 3.67 -7.93 12.44
CA ASP A 56 4.30 -6.69 12.86
C ASP A 56 4.41 -5.72 11.68
N ILE A 57 3.27 -5.15 11.29
CA ILE A 57 3.16 -4.24 10.15
C ILE A 57 3.47 -2.80 10.52
N SER A 58 4.11 -2.09 9.61
CA SER A 58 4.13 -0.63 9.56
C SER A 58 3.14 -0.17 8.50
N TYR A 59 2.46 0.95 8.72
CA TYR A 59 1.45 1.44 7.79
C TYR A 59 1.39 2.97 7.74
N TYR A 60 0.91 3.48 6.63
CA TYR A 60 0.51 4.86 6.46
C TYR A 60 -1.01 4.96 6.55
N LEU A 61 -1.50 5.87 7.38
CA LEU A 61 -2.92 6.19 7.54
C LEU A 61 -3.20 7.59 7.01
N HIS A 62 -4.18 7.70 6.15
CA HIS A 62 -4.68 8.95 5.59
C HIS A 62 -6.09 9.22 6.07
N ARG A 63 -6.30 10.42 6.62
CA ARG A 63 -7.60 10.92 7.10
C ARG A 63 -7.92 12.24 6.39
N PRO A 64 -8.48 12.22 5.16
CA PRO A 64 -8.76 13.44 4.40
C PRO A 64 -9.80 14.32 5.10
N SER A 65 -10.76 13.75 5.81
CA SER A 65 -11.77 14.49 6.59
C SER A 65 -11.17 15.36 7.71
N ALA A 66 -9.90 15.19 8.07
CA ALA A 66 -9.19 16.08 9.02
C ALA A 66 -8.99 17.50 8.47
N THR A 67 -8.88 17.68 7.17
CA THR A 67 -8.64 18.98 6.51
C THR A 67 -9.81 19.41 5.62
N ASP A 68 -10.55 18.45 5.09
CA ASP A 68 -11.75 18.72 4.29
C ASP A 68 -12.94 17.93 4.86
N PRO A 69 -13.80 18.60 5.67
CA PRO A 69 -14.97 17.94 6.25
C PRO A 69 -15.97 17.40 5.22
N SER A 70 -15.92 17.85 3.95
CA SER A 70 -16.80 17.34 2.88
C SER A 70 -16.47 15.92 2.44
N MET A 71 -15.29 15.40 2.82
CA MET A 71 -14.81 14.04 2.49
C MET A 71 -15.50 12.93 3.31
N SER A 72 -16.37 13.28 4.27
CA SER A 72 -17.16 12.32 5.04
C SER A 72 -18.52 12.91 5.42
N PRO A 73 -19.54 12.10 5.72
CA PRO A 73 -20.77 12.58 6.32
C PRO A 73 -20.52 13.30 7.65
N GLN A 74 -21.41 14.21 8.03
CA GLN A 74 -21.27 14.97 9.28
C GLN A 74 -21.14 14.04 10.49
N GLY A 75 -20.17 14.30 11.34
CA GLY A 75 -19.89 13.50 12.53
C GLY A 75 -19.15 12.18 12.29
N GLN A 76 -18.74 11.94 11.04
CA GLN A 76 -18.01 10.74 10.62
C GLN A 76 -16.60 11.08 10.15
N ASP A 77 -15.80 10.05 9.90
CA ASP A 77 -14.48 10.16 9.28
C ASP A 77 -14.34 9.22 8.09
N ALA A 78 -13.55 9.64 7.10
CA ALA A 78 -13.09 8.80 6.00
C ALA A 78 -11.60 8.52 6.14
N PHE A 79 -11.21 7.30 5.84
CA PHE A 79 -9.83 6.84 5.93
C PHE A 79 -9.40 5.97 4.75
N TYR A 80 -8.12 5.97 4.45
CA TYR A 80 -7.49 4.79 3.91
C TYR A 80 -6.17 4.50 4.65
N VAL A 81 -5.84 3.22 4.74
CA VAL A 81 -4.56 2.75 5.24
C VAL A 81 -3.82 2.02 4.14
N LEU A 82 -2.53 2.33 4.00
CA LEU A 82 -1.65 1.71 3.04
C LEU A 82 -0.60 0.90 3.81
N VAL A 83 -0.57 -0.40 3.56
CA VAL A 83 0.39 -1.33 4.15
C VAL A 83 1.29 -1.88 3.06
N PRO A 84 2.62 -1.69 3.16
CA PRO A 84 3.56 -2.38 2.29
C PRO A 84 3.48 -3.90 2.50
N VAL A 85 3.37 -4.64 1.40
CA VAL A 85 3.30 -6.10 1.38
C VAL A 85 4.19 -6.65 0.27
N PRO A 86 4.53 -7.94 0.26
CA PRO A 86 5.21 -8.55 -0.89
C PRO A 86 4.41 -8.35 -2.18
N ASN A 87 5.08 -8.10 -3.29
CA ASN A 87 4.45 -8.08 -4.60
C ASN A 87 4.11 -9.51 -5.08
N ASN A 88 3.46 -9.66 -6.24
CA ASN A 88 2.95 -10.96 -6.73
C ASN A 88 4.04 -11.99 -7.07
N LEU A 89 5.31 -11.61 -7.08
CA LEU A 89 6.43 -12.58 -7.12
C LEU A 89 6.52 -13.45 -5.85
N SER A 90 5.76 -13.12 -4.81
CA SER A 90 5.64 -13.92 -3.59
C SER A 90 4.80 -15.19 -3.76
N GLY A 91 3.86 -15.18 -4.71
CA GLY A 91 2.88 -16.24 -4.86
C GLY A 91 1.77 -16.24 -3.78
N ILE A 92 1.62 -15.17 -3.00
CA ILE A 92 0.55 -15.03 -2.01
C ILE A 92 -0.81 -15.09 -2.72
N ASN A 93 -1.70 -15.96 -2.24
CA ASN A 93 -3.06 -16.05 -2.75
C ASN A 93 -3.96 -15.02 -2.06
N TRP A 94 -4.11 -13.85 -2.66
CA TRP A 94 -4.88 -12.75 -2.09
C TRP A 94 -6.38 -13.03 -1.98
N THR A 95 -6.94 -13.94 -2.77
CA THR A 95 -8.33 -14.39 -2.60
C THR A 95 -8.56 -15.08 -1.25
N LYS A 96 -7.53 -15.77 -0.74
CA LYS A 96 -7.60 -16.46 0.57
C LYS A 96 -7.11 -15.59 1.72
N GLU A 97 -6.06 -14.80 1.47
CA GLU A 97 -5.37 -14.06 2.54
C GLU A 97 -5.89 -12.63 2.72
N GLY A 98 -6.55 -12.06 1.71
CA GLY A 98 -6.96 -10.64 1.73
C GLY A 98 -7.85 -10.28 2.91
N GLU A 99 -8.90 -11.07 3.17
CA GLU A 99 -9.82 -10.82 4.28
C GLU A 99 -9.15 -11.01 5.65
N LYS A 100 -8.29 -12.01 5.78
CA LYS A 100 -7.53 -12.24 7.02
C LYS A 100 -6.55 -11.08 7.28
N PHE A 101 -5.89 -10.62 6.22
CA PHE A 101 -4.95 -9.51 6.34
C PHE A 101 -5.67 -8.17 6.64
N LYS A 102 -6.85 -7.93 6.04
CA LYS A 102 -7.72 -6.80 6.41
C LYS A 102 -8.03 -6.81 7.91
N ASN A 103 -8.43 -7.96 8.45
CA ASN A 103 -8.76 -8.09 9.86
C ASN A 103 -7.53 -7.84 10.78
N LEU A 104 -6.35 -8.30 10.36
CA LEU A 104 -5.10 -8.01 11.06
C LEU A 104 -4.78 -6.50 11.04
N VAL A 105 -4.93 -5.83 9.91
CA VAL A 105 -4.74 -4.37 9.79
C VAL A 105 -5.71 -3.62 10.68
N LEU A 106 -6.99 -4.02 10.67
CA LEU A 106 -8.03 -3.42 11.49
C LEU A 106 -7.73 -3.60 12.99
N GLU A 107 -7.32 -4.80 13.42
CA GLU A 107 -6.89 -5.09 14.79
C GLU A 107 -5.70 -4.22 15.21
N LYS A 108 -4.73 -4.08 14.33
CA LYS A 108 -3.55 -3.26 14.59
C LYS A 108 -3.92 -1.79 14.76
N MET A 109 -4.81 -1.25 13.93
CA MET A 109 -5.30 0.13 14.07
C MET A 109 -6.10 0.31 15.36
N ASP A 110 -6.95 -0.64 15.69
CA ASP A 110 -7.79 -0.60 16.91
C ASP A 110 -6.95 -0.54 18.19
N THR A 111 -5.87 -1.32 18.23
CA THR A 111 -4.96 -1.38 19.38
C THR A 111 -3.93 -0.27 19.44
N THR A 112 -3.85 0.59 18.41
CA THR A 112 -2.81 1.63 18.30
C THR A 112 -3.39 3.03 18.11
N ILE A 113 -3.76 3.40 16.88
CA ILE A 113 -4.09 4.79 16.51
C ILE A 113 -5.59 5.08 16.57
N LEU A 114 -6.44 4.08 16.28
CA LEU A 114 -7.88 4.25 16.15
C LEU A 114 -8.66 3.38 17.15
N PRO A 115 -8.55 3.60 18.48
CA PRO A 115 -9.19 2.74 19.45
C PRO A 115 -10.73 2.72 19.28
N GLY A 116 -11.28 1.49 19.19
CA GLY A 116 -12.68 1.21 18.95
C GLY A 116 -13.09 1.25 17.47
N ILE A 117 -12.15 1.29 16.53
CA ILE A 117 -12.48 1.35 15.09
C ILE A 117 -13.25 0.11 14.62
N LYS A 118 -12.98 -1.06 15.17
CA LYS A 118 -13.65 -2.32 14.78
C LYS A 118 -15.17 -2.24 14.87
N ASP A 119 -15.68 -1.55 15.90
CA ASP A 119 -17.12 -1.36 16.11
C ASP A 119 -17.70 -0.14 15.39
N ASN A 120 -16.84 0.64 14.73
CA ASN A 120 -17.21 1.92 14.14
C ASN A 120 -17.08 1.97 12.62
N VAL A 121 -16.59 0.93 11.95
CA VAL A 121 -16.58 0.84 10.48
C VAL A 121 -18.02 0.74 9.96
N VAL A 122 -18.38 1.57 8.99
CA VAL A 122 -19.73 1.60 8.36
C VAL A 122 -19.72 1.11 6.93
N SER A 123 -18.60 1.25 6.25
CA SER A 123 -18.37 0.72 4.91
C SER A 123 -16.90 0.55 4.67
N ASP A 124 -16.52 -0.47 3.93
CA ASP A 124 -15.11 -0.73 3.64
C ASP A 124 -14.92 -1.51 2.34
N PHE A 125 -13.71 -1.41 1.79
CA PHE A 125 -13.18 -2.29 0.77
C PHE A 125 -11.65 -2.24 0.80
N TYR A 126 -11.00 -3.22 0.17
CA TYR A 126 -9.55 -3.23 0.07
C TYR A 126 -9.06 -3.58 -1.34
N LEU A 127 -7.86 -3.13 -1.65
CA LEU A 127 -7.13 -3.42 -2.87
C LEU A 127 -5.85 -4.16 -2.52
N THR A 128 -5.55 -5.20 -3.28
CA THR A 128 -4.37 -6.06 -3.10
C THR A 128 -3.41 -5.91 -4.27
N PRO A 129 -2.18 -6.43 -4.21
CA PRO A 129 -1.28 -6.47 -5.37
C PRO A 129 -1.90 -7.06 -6.63
N ASP A 130 -2.85 -8.00 -6.52
CA ASP A 130 -3.59 -8.53 -7.66
C ASP A 130 -4.39 -7.46 -8.41
N TYR A 131 -5.01 -6.53 -7.68
CA TYR A 131 -5.72 -5.40 -8.28
C TYR A 131 -4.76 -4.48 -9.04
N PHE A 132 -3.62 -4.16 -8.43
CA PHE A 132 -2.60 -3.32 -9.07
C PHE A 132 -2.08 -3.94 -10.37
N GLU A 133 -1.89 -5.26 -10.41
CA GLU A 133 -1.44 -5.96 -11.62
C GLU A 133 -2.53 -6.02 -12.69
N LYS A 134 -3.75 -6.41 -12.31
CA LYS A 134 -4.84 -6.68 -13.27
C LYS A 134 -5.52 -5.42 -13.78
N GLU A 135 -5.81 -4.47 -12.89
CA GLU A 135 -6.61 -3.28 -13.22
C GLU A 135 -5.70 -2.07 -13.55
N LEU A 136 -4.56 -1.95 -12.89
CA LEU A 136 -3.64 -0.82 -13.11
C LEU A 136 -2.43 -1.19 -13.98
N SER A 137 -2.34 -2.44 -14.45
CA SER A 137 -1.27 -2.93 -15.33
C SER A 137 0.13 -2.75 -14.76
N THR A 138 0.29 -2.73 -13.43
CA THR A 138 1.61 -2.65 -12.81
C THR A 138 2.30 -4.01 -12.86
N LEU A 139 3.59 -4.05 -13.21
CA LEU A 139 4.33 -5.30 -13.26
C LEU A 139 4.43 -5.93 -11.86
N HIS A 140 3.99 -7.18 -11.77
CA HIS A 140 3.98 -7.97 -10.52
C HIS A 140 3.17 -7.34 -9.38
N GLY A 141 2.19 -6.49 -9.66
CA GLY A 141 1.42 -5.82 -8.62
C GLY A 141 2.26 -4.87 -7.75
N SER A 142 3.38 -4.34 -8.30
CA SER A 142 4.25 -3.42 -7.58
C SER A 142 3.56 -2.07 -7.35
N GLY A 143 3.66 -1.53 -6.13
CA GLY A 143 3.01 -0.28 -5.77
C GLY A 143 3.72 0.97 -6.27
N PHE A 144 5.04 0.91 -6.49
CA PHE A 144 5.90 2.05 -6.87
C PHE A 144 6.83 1.73 -8.04
N SER A 145 6.42 0.86 -8.98
CA SER A 145 7.23 0.46 -10.13
C SER A 145 8.54 -0.23 -9.71
N ILE A 146 9.68 0.20 -10.23
CA ILE A 146 10.99 -0.39 -9.92
C ILE A 146 11.52 0.05 -8.55
N GLN A 147 12.26 -0.83 -7.87
CA GLN A 147 12.90 -0.50 -6.60
C GLN A 147 13.91 0.65 -6.77
N PRO A 148 14.00 1.59 -5.80
CA PRO A 148 14.95 2.69 -5.84
C PRO A 148 16.36 2.25 -5.44
N LYS A 149 16.89 1.18 -6.06
CA LYS A 149 18.28 0.75 -5.91
C LYS A 149 19.19 1.70 -6.69
N PHE A 150 20.42 1.90 -6.22
CA PHE A 150 21.39 2.75 -6.90
C PHE A 150 21.55 2.42 -8.39
N THR A 151 21.60 1.13 -8.73
CA THR A 151 21.72 0.64 -10.11
C THR A 151 20.45 0.77 -10.95
N GLN A 152 19.36 1.23 -10.39
CA GLN A 152 18.04 1.41 -11.04
C GLN A 152 17.45 2.81 -10.84
N SER A 153 18.20 3.72 -10.22
CA SER A 153 17.73 5.07 -9.90
C SER A 153 18.45 6.12 -10.74
N ALA A 154 17.95 7.34 -10.73
CA ALA A 154 18.50 8.48 -11.43
C ALA A 154 18.83 8.15 -12.90
N TYR A 155 20.09 8.25 -13.30
CA TYR A 155 20.54 7.99 -14.68
C TYR A 155 20.27 6.57 -15.17
N PHE A 156 20.25 5.57 -14.29
CA PHE A 156 20.00 4.16 -14.65
C PHE A 156 18.52 3.80 -14.77
N ARG A 157 17.62 4.71 -14.39
CA ARG A 157 16.18 4.54 -14.56
C ARG A 157 15.80 4.63 -16.05
N PHE A 158 14.59 4.16 -16.40
CA PHE A 158 14.01 4.43 -17.72
C PHE A 158 13.83 5.93 -17.93
N HIS A 159 14.09 6.41 -19.13
CA HIS A 159 13.83 7.80 -19.50
C HIS A 159 12.31 8.03 -19.54
N ASN A 160 11.89 9.24 -19.20
CA ASN A 160 10.48 9.60 -19.24
C ASN A 160 9.94 9.72 -20.68
N LYS A 161 10.82 9.81 -21.67
CA LYS A 161 10.48 9.85 -23.10
C LYS A 161 10.90 8.53 -23.77
N SER A 162 10.04 8.02 -24.65
CA SER A 162 10.35 6.84 -25.46
C SER A 162 11.59 7.09 -26.32
N GLU A 163 12.47 6.08 -26.42
CA GLU A 163 13.62 6.08 -27.33
C GLU A 163 13.23 5.72 -28.80
N ILE A 164 11.96 5.29 -29.00
CA ILE A 164 11.48 4.78 -30.27
C ILE A 164 10.40 5.68 -30.88
N PHE A 165 9.54 6.26 -30.04
CA PHE A 165 8.39 7.06 -30.46
C PHE A 165 8.53 8.50 -29.98
N ASP A 166 8.46 9.48 -30.89
CA ASP A 166 8.70 10.90 -30.58
C ASP A 166 7.68 11.51 -29.61
N ASN A 167 6.43 11.04 -29.62
CA ASN A 167 5.32 11.59 -28.84
C ASN A 167 4.86 10.69 -27.69
N LEU A 168 5.67 9.68 -27.29
CA LEU A 168 5.35 8.78 -26.20
C LEU A 168 6.20 9.10 -24.96
N TYR A 169 5.53 9.35 -23.85
CA TYR A 169 6.13 9.61 -22.55
C TYR A 169 5.62 8.59 -21.52
N PHE A 170 6.43 8.31 -20.46
CA PHE A 170 6.14 7.33 -19.42
C PHE A 170 6.06 8.00 -18.05
#